data_0bdd15e94a9004435f40f92c9df0054a
#
_entry.id   0bdd15e94a9004435f40f92c9df0054a
#
_cell.length_a   1.000
_cell.length_b   1.000
_cell.length_c   1.000
_cell.angle_alpha   90.00
_cell.angle_beta   90.00
_cell.angle_gamma   90.00
#
_symmetry.space_group_name_H-M   'P 1'
#
loop_
_entity.id
_entity.type
_entity.pdbx_description
1 polymer ?
#
loop_
_entity_poly.entity_id
_entity_poly.type
_entity_poly.pdbx_seq_one_letter_code
_entity_poly.pdbx_strand_id
1 'polypeptide(L)'
;MTETQATYFVDAGDAFFKYPYLAEKDREHLKEVAGIIVSAYNTMECQVMNVGTNDMAGGLDFLLELQQAADFPFISANTKSAETDELLFEPYTIIKTHDQTLGFVGVTKGDGRVKEFAFDDPVQSAQMAIDEIKDRVDLIFLLANVDEKTERSLTADVEGIDFLIRSKTGSLQRIPRQQDGTTVIRIGKQGKYAGILKIRNVDAVSQMKNVSSQYTRIKFADNRLDAMSKGLEEGLTLEERYKDDENRLKLISRLREEKETNIDLIKKLKNTYYLEPIPLNEKIEDTPEVAEIVKDYMPKEKTKDPKDK
;
A
#
# COMPACT_ATOMS: atom_id res chain seq x y z
N MET A 1 25.63 11.98 -2.70
CA MET A 1 25.15 11.18 -1.56
C MET A 1 24.02 10.33 -2.09
N THR A 2 24.20 9.03 -2.13
CA THR A 2 23.10 8.08 -2.40
C THR A 2 22.19 8.11 -1.19
N GLU A 3 20.98 8.70 -1.34
CA GLU A 3 19.94 8.61 -0.32
C GLU A 3 19.63 7.13 -0.10
N THR A 4 19.87 6.63 1.09
CA THR A 4 19.50 5.27 1.47
C THR A 4 17.98 5.24 1.59
N GLN A 5 17.29 4.69 0.59
CA GLN A 5 15.85 4.55 0.62
C GLN A 5 15.50 3.32 1.48
N ALA A 6 14.99 3.56 2.68
CA ALA A 6 14.36 2.51 3.46
C ALA A 6 12.97 2.20 2.86
N THR A 7 12.65 0.93 2.71
CA THR A 7 11.35 0.47 2.22
C THR A 7 10.65 -0.30 3.33
N TYR A 8 9.39 0.01 3.57
CA TYR A 8 8.54 -0.62 4.58
C TYR A 8 7.32 -1.22 3.90
N PHE A 9 7.09 -2.51 4.09
CA PHE A 9 5.89 -3.18 3.64
C PHE A 9 4.85 -3.15 4.77
N VAL A 10 3.65 -2.61 4.46
CA VAL A 10 2.53 -2.51 5.40
C VAL A 10 1.24 -2.98 4.75
N ASP A 11 0.32 -3.55 5.54
CA ASP A 11 -1.00 -3.97 5.07
C ASP A 11 -2.12 -3.31 5.89
N ALA A 12 -3.16 -2.84 5.22
CA ALA A 12 -4.29 -2.15 5.85
C ALA A 12 -5.48 -3.09 6.19
N GLY A 13 -5.29 -4.41 6.09
CA GLY A 13 -6.24 -5.45 6.48
C GLY A 13 -7.05 -6.07 5.34
N ASP A 14 -7.75 -7.14 5.66
CA ASP A 14 -8.43 -8.09 4.74
C ASP A 14 -7.43 -8.87 3.86
N ALA A 15 -6.29 -9.28 4.44
CA ALA A 15 -5.24 -10.03 3.75
C ALA A 15 -5.55 -11.53 3.66
N PHE A 16 -6.14 -12.13 4.70
CA PHE A 16 -6.23 -13.59 4.83
C PHE A 16 -7.43 -14.19 4.10
N PHE A 17 -8.58 -13.55 4.15
CA PHE A 17 -9.80 -14.13 3.59
C PHE A 17 -10.55 -13.15 2.68
N LYS A 18 -11.13 -13.73 1.63
CA LYS A 18 -11.95 -12.97 0.68
C LYS A 18 -13.28 -12.49 1.25
N TYR A 19 -13.83 -13.26 2.19
CA TYR A 19 -15.14 -13.03 2.82
C TYR A 19 -15.03 -13.08 4.33
N PRO A 20 -15.93 -12.42 5.08
CA PRO A 20 -15.92 -12.43 6.54
C PRO A 20 -16.54 -13.71 7.13
N TYR A 21 -16.51 -14.80 6.40
CA TYR A 21 -16.96 -16.14 6.82
C TYR A 21 -16.24 -17.21 5.99
N LEU A 22 -16.07 -18.39 6.58
CA LEU A 22 -15.51 -19.57 5.91
C LEU A 22 -16.60 -20.61 5.71
N ALA A 23 -16.79 -21.04 4.45
CA ALA A 23 -17.65 -22.19 4.17
C ALA A 23 -17.02 -23.46 4.76
N GLU A 24 -17.83 -24.32 5.39
CA GLU A 24 -17.34 -25.50 6.12
C GLU A 24 -16.43 -26.39 5.27
N LYS A 25 -16.83 -26.65 4.02
CA LYS A 25 -16.08 -27.48 3.07
C LYS A 25 -14.67 -26.95 2.72
N ASP A 26 -14.46 -25.65 2.85
CA ASP A 26 -13.23 -24.97 2.42
C ASP A 26 -12.43 -24.45 3.63
N ARG A 27 -12.97 -24.58 4.86
CA ARG A 27 -12.45 -23.97 6.08
C ARG A 27 -10.99 -24.29 6.34
N GLU A 28 -10.63 -25.57 6.39
CA GLU A 28 -9.27 -26.01 6.70
C GLU A 28 -8.27 -25.55 5.64
N HIS A 29 -8.63 -25.69 4.37
CA HIS A 29 -7.80 -25.22 3.27
C HIS A 29 -7.59 -23.69 3.32
N LEU A 30 -8.63 -22.90 3.60
CA LEU A 30 -8.51 -21.45 3.68
C LEU A 30 -7.68 -21.01 4.90
N LYS A 31 -7.77 -21.73 6.02
CA LYS A 31 -6.89 -21.50 7.17
C LYS A 31 -5.43 -21.80 6.84
N GLU A 32 -5.16 -22.90 6.15
CA GLU A 32 -3.82 -23.25 5.68
C GLU A 32 -3.25 -22.13 4.76
N VAL A 33 -4.05 -21.65 3.80
CA VAL A 33 -3.66 -20.51 2.93
C VAL A 33 -3.35 -19.24 3.74
N ALA A 34 -4.13 -18.95 4.78
CA ALA A 34 -3.86 -17.81 5.66
C ALA A 34 -2.51 -17.92 6.38
N GLY A 35 -2.14 -19.11 6.86
CA GLY A 35 -0.81 -19.38 7.44
C GLY A 35 0.33 -19.15 6.44
N ILE A 36 0.12 -19.55 5.18
CA ILE A 36 1.08 -19.32 4.09
C ILE A 36 1.25 -17.83 3.80
N ILE A 37 0.16 -17.06 3.82
CA ILE A 37 0.23 -15.60 3.66
C ILE A 37 1.09 -14.98 4.77
N VAL A 38 0.94 -15.41 6.03
CA VAL A 38 1.79 -14.95 7.14
C VAL A 38 3.25 -15.31 6.87
N SER A 39 3.56 -16.54 6.46
CA SER A 39 4.92 -16.96 6.14
C SER A 39 5.53 -16.15 4.99
N ALA A 40 4.74 -15.86 3.96
CA ALA A 40 5.18 -14.99 2.86
C ALA A 40 5.42 -13.56 3.34
N TYR A 41 4.55 -13.02 4.20
CA TYR A 41 4.70 -11.68 4.77
C TYR A 41 5.95 -11.58 5.69
N ASN A 42 6.26 -12.63 6.47
CA ASN A 42 7.51 -12.72 7.23
C ASN A 42 8.71 -12.65 6.30
N THR A 43 8.73 -13.46 5.23
CA THR A 43 9.81 -13.45 4.23
C THR A 43 9.96 -12.12 3.50
N MET A 44 8.85 -11.41 3.25
CA MET A 44 8.85 -10.07 2.65
C MET A 44 9.12 -8.95 3.67
N GLU A 45 9.44 -9.30 4.92
CA GLU A 45 9.72 -8.34 6.00
C GLU A 45 8.58 -7.34 6.19
N CYS A 46 7.33 -7.84 6.29
CA CYS A 46 6.18 -7.00 6.64
C CYS A 46 6.46 -6.30 7.97
N GLN A 47 6.16 -5.01 8.05
CA GLN A 47 6.46 -4.20 9.23
C GLN A 47 5.26 -4.02 10.15
N VAL A 48 4.05 -4.05 9.59
CA VAL A 48 2.81 -3.90 10.35
C VAL A 48 1.61 -4.28 9.49
N MET A 49 0.60 -4.88 10.10
CA MET A 49 -0.69 -5.17 9.49
C MET A 49 -1.83 -4.69 10.40
N ASN A 50 -2.79 -3.94 9.84
CA ASN A 50 -4.05 -3.71 10.50
C ASN A 50 -4.97 -4.94 10.34
N VAL A 51 -5.67 -5.33 11.40
CA VAL A 51 -6.61 -6.45 11.35
C VAL A 51 -7.92 -6.01 10.71
N GLY A 52 -8.23 -6.53 9.52
CA GLY A 52 -9.48 -6.24 8.81
C GLY A 52 -10.64 -7.16 9.21
N THR A 53 -11.84 -6.80 8.78
CA THR A 53 -13.08 -7.56 9.09
C THR A 53 -13.02 -8.99 8.55
N ASN A 54 -12.45 -9.19 7.35
CA ASN A 54 -12.37 -10.53 6.76
C ASN A 54 -11.30 -11.39 7.44
N ASP A 55 -10.25 -10.79 8.03
CA ASP A 55 -9.19 -11.54 8.72
C ASP A 55 -9.71 -12.31 9.94
N MET A 56 -10.87 -11.90 10.47
CA MET A 56 -11.55 -12.51 11.59
C MET A 56 -12.38 -13.77 11.22
N ALA A 57 -12.51 -14.08 9.93
CA ALA A 57 -13.41 -15.16 9.46
C ALA A 57 -13.04 -16.55 9.97
N GLY A 58 -11.79 -16.76 10.39
CA GLY A 58 -11.32 -18.01 11.00
C GLY A 58 -11.69 -18.20 12.47
N GLY A 59 -12.24 -17.16 13.14
CA GLY A 59 -12.48 -17.09 14.59
C GLY A 59 -11.30 -16.49 15.35
N LEU A 60 -11.54 -16.17 16.64
CA LEU A 60 -10.56 -15.48 17.48
C LEU A 60 -9.31 -16.32 17.71
N ASP A 61 -9.46 -17.57 18.12
CA ASP A 61 -8.32 -18.45 18.42
C ASP A 61 -7.39 -18.57 17.22
N PHE A 62 -7.95 -18.79 16.03
CA PHE A 62 -7.16 -18.88 14.81
C PHE A 62 -6.46 -17.56 14.43
N LEU A 63 -7.11 -16.43 14.62
CA LEU A 63 -6.49 -15.13 14.37
C LEU A 63 -5.30 -14.88 15.31
N LEU A 64 -5.42 -15.29 16.58
CA LEU A 64 -4.33 -15.21 17.55
C LEU A 64 -3.18 -16.19 17.22
N GLU A 65 -3.49 -17.38 16.68
CA GLU A 65 -2.45 -18.29 16.14
C GLU A 65 -1.67 -17.64 14.99
N LEU A 66 -2.35 -16.97 14.06
CA LEU A 66 -1.69 -16.25 12.97
C LEU A 66 -0.83 -15.10 13.49
N GLN A 67 -1.30 -14.35 14.51
CA GLN A 67 -0.52 -13.29 15.15
C GLN A 67 0.74 -13.84 15.81
N GLN A 68 0.67 -14.99 16.47
CA GLN A 68 1.84 -15.64 17.08
C GLN A 68 2.86 -16.13 16.05
N ALA A 69 2.39 -16.50 14.86
CA ALA A 69 3.26 -16.97 13.76
C ALA A 69 3.87 -15.81 12.95
N ALA A 70 3.36 -14.58 13.13
CA ALA A 70 3.85 -13.40 12.43
C ALA A 70 5.07 -12.78 13.12
N ASP A 71 6.08 -12.41 12.34
CA ASP A 71 7.27 -11.67 12.81
C ASP A 71 7.02 -10.15 12.85
N PHE A 72 5.78 -9.72 12.62
CA PHE A 72 5.35 -8.33 12.59
C PHE A 72 4.07 -8.13 13.42
N PRO A 73 3.85 -6.92 13.98
CA PRO A 73 2.67 -6.67 14.80
C PRO A 73 1.39 -6.63 13.98
N PHE A 74 0.33 -7.26 14.51
CA PHE A 74 -1.05 -6.97 14.18
C PHE A 74 -1.52 -5.82 15.04
N ILE A 75 -2.14 -4.80 14.43
CA ILE A 75 -2.63 -3.63 15.17
C ILE A 75 -4.13 -3.41 14.94
N SER A 76 -4.82 -2.90 15.96
CA SER A 76 -6.18 -2.34 15.85
C SER A 76 -6.54 -1.57 17.11
N ALA A 77 -6.82 -0.28 16.98
CA ALA A 77 -7.17 0.59 18.10
C ALA A 77 -8.60 0.38 18.62
N ASN A 78 -9.42 -0.42 17.91
CA ASN A 78 -10.83 -0.52 18.24
C ASN A 78 -11.42 -1.94 18.18
N THR A 79 -10.59 -2.97 17.91
CA THR A 79 -11.05 -4.37 17.91
C THR A 79 -10.85 -4.99 19.29
N LYS A 80 -11.93 -5.49 19.87
CA LYS A 80 -12.02 -6.01 21.23
C LYS A 80 -12.51 -7.46 21.26
N SER A 81 -12.18 -8.15 22.34
CA SER A 81 -12.85 -9.40 22.69
C SER A 81 -14.29 -9.10 23.10
N ALA A 82 -15.25 -9.80 22.51
CA ALA A 82 -16.66 -9.69 22.90
C ALA A 82 -16.94 -10.27 24.32
N GLU A 83 -16.03 -11.11 24.82
CA GLU A 83 -16.15 -11.73 26.15
C GLU A 83 -15.61 -10.80 27.26
N THR A 84 -14.43 -10.21 27.05
CA THR A 84 -13.75 -9.45 28.09
C THR A 84 -13.87 -7.93 27.95
N ASP A 85 -14.32 -7.46 26.77
CA ASP A 85 -14.36 -6.04 26.38
C ASP A 85 -12.96 -5.36 26.36
N GLU A 86 -11.88 -6.15 26.32
CA GLU A 86 -10.51 -5.67 26.24
C GLU A 86 -10.04 -5.61 24.79
N LEU A 87 -9.13 -4.69 24.46
CA LEU A 87 -8.48 -4.65 23.16
C LEU A 87 -7.70 -5.94 22.90
N LEU A 88 -7.85 -6.49 21.70
CA LEU A 88 -7.15 -7.71 21.28
C LEU A 88 -5.77 -7.45 20.71
N PHE A 89 -5.51 -6.24 20.23
CA PHE A 89 -4.28 -5.86 19.55
C PHE A 89 -3.78 -4.51 20.08
N GLU A 90 -2.48 -4.26 19.94
CA GLU A 90 -1.93 -2.94 20.15
C GLU A 90 -2.61 -1.91 19.22
N PRO A 91 -2.95 -0.72 19.71
CA PRO A 91 -3.64 0.29 18.89
C PRO A 91 -2.77 0.85 17.77
N TYR A 92 -1.45 0.83 17.97
CA TYR A 92 -0.47 1.39 17.04
C TYR A 92 0.89 0.70 17.16
N THR A 93 1.76 0.98 16.20
CA THR A 93 3.21 0.69 16.29
C THR A 93 4.01 1.89 15.80
N ILE A 94 5.26 2.01 16.28
CA ILE A 94 6.19 3.08 15.91
C ILE A 94 7.43 2.47 15.30
N ILE A 95 7.74 2.85 14.06
CA ILE A 95 8.92 2.42 13.32
C ILE A 95 9.93 3.57 13.28
N LYS A 96 11.11 3.34 13.82
CA LYS A 96 12.23 4.30 13.74
C LYS A 96 13.07 3.98 12.52
N THR A 97 13.17 4.93 11.61
CA THR A 97 14.09 4.89 10.48
C THR A 97 15.39 5.61 10.84
N HIS A 98 16.34 5.68 9.90
CA HIS A 98 17.57 6.47 10.12
C HIS A 98 17.25 7.96 10.35
N ASP A 99 16.30 8.51 9.60
CA ASP A 99 16.06 9.96 9.57
C ASP A 99 14.69 10.37 10.12
N GLN A 100 13.77 9.42 10.34
CA GLN A 100 12.37 9.70 10.70
C GLN A 100 11.79 8.64 11.63
N THR A 101 10.75 9.05 12.33
CA THR A 101 9.94 8.15 13.15
C THR A 101 8.52 8.10 12.57
N LEU A 102 8.04 6.90 12.20
CA LEU A 102 6.75 6.68 11.58
C LEU A 102 5.79 6.03 12.56
N GLY A 103 4.60 6.61 12.76
CA GLY A 103 3.52 6.04 13.55
C GLY A 103 2.50 5.36 12.63
N PHE A 104 2.13 4.12 12.95
CA PHE A 104 1.07 3.39 12.26
C PHE A 104 -0.04 3.07 13.26
N VAL A 105 -1.23 3.59 13.00
CA VAL A 105 -2.45 3.33 13.80
C VAL A 105 -3.39 2.46 12.97
N GLY A 106 -4.01 1.43 13.58
CA GLY A 106 -4.96 0.56 12.90
C GLY A 106 -6.39 0.82 13.35
N VAL A 107 -7.37 0.86 12.42
CA VAL A 107 -8.80 0.86 12.76
C VAL A 107 -9.61 0.01 11.80
N THR A 108 -10.68 -0.60 12.35
CA THR A 108 -11.54 -1.50 11.58
C THR A 108 -13.00 -1.24 11.89
N LYS A 109 -13.80 -1.11 10.83
CA LYS A 109 -15.25 -1.10 10.98
C LYS A 109 -15.79 -2.52 10.93
N GLY A 110 -16.02 -3.09 12.10
CA GLY A 110 -16.65 -4.40 12.23
C GLY A 110 -18.06 -4.44 11.67
N ASP A 111 -18.49 -5.63 11.27
CA ASP A 111 -19.85 -5.85 10.76
C ASP A 111 -20.69 -6.77 11.67
N GLY A 112 -20.13 -7.18 12.83
CA GLY A 112 -20.77 -8.00 13.86
C GLY A 112 -21.10 -9.44 13.44
N ARG A 113 -20.52 -9.93 12.35
CA ARG A 113 -20.76 -11.31 11.85
C ARG A 113 -20.06 -12.35 12.67
N VAL A 114 -18.81 -12.10 13.08
CA VAL A 114 -18.06 -12.99 13.97
C VAL A 114 -18.30 -12.52 15.40
N LYS A 115 -19.02 -13.31 16.19
CA LYS A 115 -19.55 -12.93 17.51
C LYS A 115 -18.51 -12.81 18.61
N GLU A 116 -17.31 -13.34 18.39
CA GLU A 116 -16.19 -13.29 19.31
C GLU A 116 -15.54 -11.89 19.38
N PHE A 117 -15.86 -11.00 18.39
CA PHE A 117 -15.30 -9.66 18.31
C PHE A 117 -16.34 -8.58 18.60
N ALA A 118 -15.91 -7.59 19.37
CA ALA A 118 -16.59 -6.32 19.59
C ALA A 118 -15.74 -5.16 19.02
N PHE A 119 -16.36 -4.02 18.80
CA PHE A 119 -15.68 -2.88 18.18
C PHE A 119 -16.12 -1.59 18.84
N ASP A 120 -15.15 -0.78 19.26
CA ASP A 120 -15.38 0.61 19.60
C ASP A 120 -15.54 1.47 18.33
N ASP A 121 -15.95 2.73 18.51
CA ASP A 121 -16.08 3.66 17.40
C ASP A 121 -14.68 3.93 16.75
N PRO A 122 -14.49 3.66 15.47
CA PRO A 122 -13.19 3.78 14.82
C PRO A 122 -12.66 5.22 14.76
N VAL A 123 -13.53 6.25 14.78
CA VAL A 123 -13.13 7.66 14.74
C VAL A 123 -12.56 8.07 16.09
N GLN A 124 -13.27 7.74 17.19
CA GLN A 124 -12.81 8.02 18.53
C GLN A 124 -11.52 7.26 18.87
N SER A 125 -11.47 5.98 18.53
CA SER A 125 -10.29 5.13 18.77
C SER A 125 -9.07 5.59 17.97
N ALA A 126 -9.26 6.03 16.72
CA ALA A 126 -8.18 6.60 15.93
C ALA A 126 -7.62 7.86 16.58
N GLN A 127 -8.48 8.80 17.03
CA GLN A 127 -8.03 10.03 17.69
C GLN A 127 -7.26 9.74 18.97
N MET A 128 -7.79 8.84 19.82
CA MET A 128 -7.12 8.46 21.07
C MET A 128 -5.72 7.89 20.80
N ALA A 129 -5.59 6.94 19.86
CA ALA A 129 -4.30 6.34 19.53
C ALA A 129 -3.32 7.36 18.91
N ILE A 130 -3.81 8.28 18.06
CA ILE A 130 -2.99 9.35 17.48
C ILE A 130 -2.50 10.32 18.57
N ASP A 131 -3.36 10.72 19.51
CA ASP A 131 -3.00 11.63 20.61
C ASP A 131 -1.88 11.07 21.49
N GLU A 132 -1.78 9.74 21.63
CA GLU A 132 -0.70 9.09 22.39
C GLU A 132 0.66 9.15 21.69
N ILE A 133 0.69 9.23 20.34
CA ILE A 133 1.94 9.11 19.59
C ILE A 133 2.36 10.36 18.83
N LYS A 134 1.47 11.33 18.59
CA LYS A 134 1.72 12.49 17.72
C LYS A 134 2.97 13.29 18.03
N ASP A 135 3.33 13.40 19.32
CA ASP A 135 4.52 14.13 19.77
C ASP A 135 5.81 13.28 19.73
N ARG A 136 5.71 12.02 19.29
CA ARG A 136 6.80 11.03 19.26
C ARG A 136 7.17 10.59 17.85
N VAL A 137 6.42 11.03 16.85
CA VAL A 137 6.56 10.59 15.47
C VAL A 137 6.57 11.78 14.49
N ASP A 138 7.22 11.61 13.35
CA ASP A 138 7.29 12.64 12.31
C ASP A 138 6.13 12.55 11.32
N LEU A 139 5.60 11.34 11.09
CA LEU A 139 4.47 11.07 10.19
C LEU A 139 3.54 10.03 10.79
N ILE A 140 2.24 10.23 10.61
CA ILE A 140 1.19 9.32 11.06
C ILE A 140 0.46 8.70 9.87
N PHE A 141 0.47 7.37 9.84
CA PHE A 141 -0.24 6.53 8.89
C PHE A 141 -1.42 5.86 9.58
N LEU A 142 -2.63 6.13 9.12
CA LEU A 142 -3.83 5.42 9.56
C LEU A 142 -4.14 4.28 8.57
N LEU A 143 -3.98 3.03 9.02
CA LEU A 143 -4.35 1.83 8.28
C LEU A 143 -5.82 1.52 8.58
N ALA A 144 -6.72 1.69 7.61
CA ALA A 144 -8.14 1.70 7.85
C ALA A 144 -8.90 0.63 7.04
N ASN A 145 -9.47 -0.36 7.71
CA ASN A 145 -10.40 -1.31 7.11
C ASN A 145 -11.84 -0.83 7.32
N VAL A 146 -12.27 0.16 6.55
CA VAL A 146 -13.55 0.85 6.74
C VAL A 146 -14.29 1.08 5.43
N ASP A 147 -15.59 1.37 5.52
CA ASP A 147 -16.38 1.82 4.39
C ASP A 147 -16.11 3.32 4.05
N GLU A 148 -16.68 3.78 2.95
CA GLU A 148 -16.48 5.16 2.47
C GLU A 148 -17.08 6.22 3.41
N LYS A 149 -18.17 5.88 4.11
CA LYS A 149 -18.79 6.80 5.07
C LYS A 149 -17.85 7.03 6.26
N THR A 150 -17.33 5.95 6.82
CA THR A 150 -16.39 5.99 7.95
C THR A 150 -15.06 6.65 7.55
N GLU A 151 -14.55 6.39 6.32
CA GLU A 151 -13.37 7.10 5.80
C GLU A 151 -13.57 8.62 5.82
N ARG A 152 -14.74 9.11 5.38
CA ARG A 152 -15.05 10.55 5.41
C ARG A 152 -15.08 11.11 6.83
N SER A 153 -15.66 10.38 7.79
CA SER A 153 -15.62 10.78 9.19
C SER A 153 -14.20 10.80 9.74
N LEU A 154 -13.38 9.79 9.43
CA LEU A 154 -11.97 9.75 9.86
C LEU A 154 -11.17 10.95 9.35
N THR A 155 -11.38 11.37 8.08
CA THR A 155 -10.66 12.53 7.54
C THR A 155 -11.21 13.86 8.02
N ALA A 156 -12.51 13.96 8.36
CA ALA A 156 -13.14 15.19 8.80
C ALA A 156 -12.99 15.45 10.32
N ASP A 157 -13.02 14.37 11.12
CA ASP A 157 -13.19 14.47 12.57
C ASP A 157 -11.93 14.04 13.36
N VAL A 158 -10.91 13.45 12.69
CA VAL A 158 -9.65 13.03 13.33
C VAL A 158 -8.51 13.95 12.89
N GLU A 159 -7.83 14.54 13.84
CA GLU A 159 -6.67 15.40 13.61
C GLU A 159 -5.36 14.61 13.63
N GLY A 160 -4.37 15.07 12.86
CA GLY A 160 -3.01 14.54 12.90
C GLY A 160 -2.74 13.36 11.95
N ILE A 161 -3.64 13.02 11.04
CA ILE A 161 -3.41 11.99 10.02
C ILE A 161 -2.70 12.60 8.82
N ASP A 162 -1.47 12.16 8.52
CA ASP A 162 -0.77 12.52 7.28
C ASP A 162 -1.26 11.67 6.10
N PHE A 163 -1.35 10.35 6.30
CA PHE A 163 -1.74 9.38 5.29
C PHE A 163 -2.79 8.41 5.85
N LEU A 164 -3.93 8.30 5.17
CA LEU A 164 -4.93 7.27 5.41
C LEU A 164 -4.85 6.24 4.28
N ILE A 165 -4.45 5.00 4.60
CA ILE A 165 -4.41 3.89 3.67
C ILE A 165 -5.64 3.03 3.92
N ARG A 166 -6.59 3.08 2.97
CA ARG A 166 -7.83 2.32 3.10
C ARG A 166 -7.75 0.99 2.36
N SER A 167 -7.92 -0.10 3.07
CA SER A 167 -8.31 -1.39 2.51
C SER A 167 -9.80 -1.42 2.14
N LYS A 168 -10.36 -2.54 1.73
CA LYS A 168 -11.79 -2.69 1.41
C LYS A 168 -12.28 -1.73 0.31
N THR A 169 -11.45 -1.49 -0.69
CA THR A 169 -11.79 -0.58 -1.78
C THR A 169 -12.09 -1.32 -3.07
N GLY A 170 -13.10 -0.84 -3.84
CA GLY A 170 -13.46 -1.44 -5.12
C GLY A 170 -12.60 -0.98 -6.31
N SER A 171 -11.91 0.15 -6.18
CA SER A 171 -11.21 0.80 -7.31
C SER A 171 -9.81 1.25 -6.92
N LEU A 172 -8.88 1.11 -7.90
CA LEU A 172 -7.56 1.69 -7.82
C LEU A 172 -7.61 3.21 -7.93
N GLN A 173 -6.95 3.90 -7.02
CA GLN A 173 -6.71 5.33 -7.08
C GLN A 173 -5.25 5.58 -7.49
N ARG A 174 -5.04 6.06 -8.72
CA ARG A 174 -3.68 6.30 -9.23
C ARG A 174 -3.01 7.54 -8.65
N ILE A 175 -3.79 8.52 -8.25
CA ILE A 175 -3.32 9.76 -7.65
C ILE A 175 -4.01 9.90 -6.30
N PRO A 176 -3.26 9.95 -5.18
CA PRO A 176 -3.83 10.16 -3.85
C PRO A 176 -4.66 11.44 -3.79
N ARG A 177 -5.74 11.42 -3.00
CA ARG A 177 -6.59 12.60 -2.80
C ARG A 177 -6.25 13.25 -1.47
N GLN A 178 -6.22 14.57 -1.48
CA GLN A 178 -6.28 15.36 -0.26
C GLN A 178 -7.76 15.51 0.15
N GLN A 179 -8.06 15.17 1.39
CA GLN A 179 -9.37 15.32 1.99
C GLN A 179 -9.20 15.79 3.43
N ASP A 180 -9.69 17.00 3.72
CA ASP A 180 -9.61 17.63 5.05
C ASP A 180 -8.19 17.63 5.68
N GLY A 181 -7.16 17.86 4.85
CA GLY A 181 -5.74 17.85 5.28
C GLY A 181 -5.05 16.48 5.18
N THR A 182 -5.80 15.39 5.15
CA THR A 182 -5.31 14.01 5.09
C THR A 182 -5.11 13.54 3.65
N THR A 183 -4.01 12.83 3.39
CA THR A 183 -3.77 12.14 2.11
C THR A 183 -4.42 10.77 2.11
N VAL A 184 -5.48 10.58 1.33
CA VAL A 184 -6.18 9.28 1.21
C VAL A 184 -5.60 8.45 0.07
N ILE A 185 -5.27 7.19 0.36
CA ILE A 185 -4.66 6.21 -0.57
C ILE A 185 -5.56 4.97 -0.65
N ARG A 186 -5.84 4.52 -1.88
CA ARG A 186 -6.63 3.32 -2.18
C ARG A 186 -5.98 2.53 -3.31
N ILE A 187 -5.51 1.32 -3.03
CA ILE A 187 -4.76 0.50 -4.00
C ILE A 187 -5.65 -0.52 -4.75
N GLY A 188 -6.93 -0.55 -4.45
CA GLY A 188 -7.86 -1.53 -5.02
C GLY A 188 -8.03 -2.75 -4.11
N LYS A 189 -8.28 -3.92 -4.69
CA LYS A 189 -8.60 -5.16 -3.96
C LYS A 189 -7.98 -6.38 -4.62
N GLN A 190 -7.94 -7.49 -3.87
CA GLN A 190 -7.56 -8.82 -4.35
C GLN A 190 -6.10 -8.92 -4.79
N GLY A 191 -5.18 -8.16 -4.18
CA GLY A 191 -3.76 -8.22 -4.54
C GLY A 191 -3.46 -7.88 -6.02
N LYS A 192 -4.34 -7.15 -6.72
CA LYS A 192 -4.10 -6.80 -8.13
C LYS A 192 -3.04 -5.73 -8.32
N TYR A 193 -2.77 -4.96 -7.27
CA TYR A 193 -1.78 -3.90 -7.26
C TYR A 193 -1.08 -3.84 -5.91
N ALA A 194 0.21 -3.58 -5.93
CA ALA A 194 0.95 -3.03 -4.80
C ALA A 194 1.06 -1.51 -4.97
N GLY A 195 0.99 -0.75 -3.88
CA GLY A 195 1.18 0.70 -3.90
C GLY A 195 2.55 1.05 -3.36
N ILE A 196 3.41 1.65 -4.16
CA ILE A 196 4.66 2.22 -3.68
C ILE A 196 4.43 3.69 -3.39
N LEU A 197 4.31 4.04 -2.10
CA LEU A 197 4.26 5.43 -1.65
C LEU A 197 5.68 5.89 -1.38
N LYS A 198 6.19 6.80 -2.22
CA LYS A 198 7.51 7.40 -2.02
C LYS A 198 7.36 8.76 -1.36
N ILE A 199 8.06 8.93 -0.24
CA ILE A 199 8.01 10.14 0.59
C ILE A 199 9.41 10.72 0.67
N ARG A 200 9.52 12.04 0.47
CA ARG A 200 10.67 12.85 0.82
C ARG A 200 10.21 13.89 1.83
N ASN A 201 10.63 13.72 3.07
CA ASN A 201 10.33 14.64 4.16
C ASN A 201 11.65 15.22 4.68
N VAL A 202 11.90 16.51 4.40
CA VAL A 202 13.15 17.18 4.70
C VAL A 202 13.06 18.01 5.98
N ASP A 203 11.88 18.53 6.28
CA ASP A 203 11.63 19.30 7.50
C ASP A 203 10.18 19.12 8.01
N ALA A 204 10.00 19.27 9.32
CA ALA A 204 8.70 19.13 9.99
C ALA A 204 7.73 20.32 9.74
N VAL A 205 8.21 21.42 9.15
CA VAL A 205 7.44 22.67 9.01
C VAL A 205 6.79 22.77 7.63
N SER A 206 7.47 22.24 6.61
CA SER A 206 7.00 22.37 5.22
C SER A 206 5.87 21.40 4.94
N GLN A 207 4.77 21.91 4.39
CA GLN A 207 3.62 21.07 4.00
C GLN A 207 4.01 20.01 2.97
N MET A 208 3.54 18.78 3.16
CA MET A 208 3.65 17.69 2.18
C MET A 208 2.93 18.03 0.88
N LYS A 209 3.61 17.89 -0.24
CA LYS A 209 3.07 18.16 -1.59
C LYS A 209 2.98 16.88 -2.41
N ASN A 210 1.80 16.66 -2.98
CA ASN A 210 1.58 15.57 -3.92
C ASN A 210 2.22 15.91 -5.27
N VAL A 211 3.20 15.11 -5.69
CA VAL A 211 3.88 15.25 -6.98
C VAL A 211 3.61 14.08 -7.93
N SER A 212 2.55 13.29 -7.67
CA SER A 212 2.19 12.12 -8.50
C SER A 212 1.93 12.49 -9.96
N SER A 213 1.33 13.66 -10.22
CA SER A 213 1.09 14.12 -11.59
C SER A 213 2.39 14.48 -12.31
N GLN A 214 3.34 15.11 -11.63
CA GLN A 214 4.66 15.45 -12.18
C GLN A 214 5.45 14.17 -12.50
N TYR A 215 5.48 13.20 -11.58
CA TYR A 215 6.11 11.90 -11.84
C TYR A 215 5.47 11.14 -13.00
N THR A 216 4.14 11.18 -13.10
CA THR A 216 3.43 10.55 -14.23
C THR A 216 3.85 11.17 -15.57
N ARG A 217 4.02 12.50 -15.64
CA ARG A 217 4.49 13.20 -16.85
C ARG A 217 5.94 12.87 -17.17
N ILE A 218 6.82 12.87 -16.17
CA ILE A 218 8.23 12.48 -16.33
C ILE A 218 8.30 11.04 -16.89
N LYS A 219 7.61 10.09 -16.25
CA LYS A 219 7.58 8.68 -16.68
C LYS A 219 7.00 8.51 -18.10
N PHE A 220 5.97 9.28 -18.45
CA PHE A 220 5.41 9.28 -19.80
C PHE A 220 6.44 9.76 -20.84
N ALA A 221 7.14 10.87 -20.53
CA ALA A 221 8.18 11.40 -21.41
C ALA A 221 9.31 10.39 -21.59
N ASP A 222 9.82 9.79 -20.50
CA ASP A 222 10.85 8.76 -20.53
C ASP A 222 10.44 7.56 -21.39
N ASN A 223 9.29 6.96 -21.09
CA ASN A 223 8.78 5.80 -21.86
C ASN A 223 8.63 6.11 -23.36
N ARG A 224 8.26 7.34 -23.70
CA ARG A 224 8.09 7.75 -25.08
C ARG A 224 9.44 7.94 -25.77
N LEU A 225 10.41 8.57 -25.11
CA LEU A 225 11.78 8.72 -25.62
C LEU A 225 12.46 7.37 -25.75
N ASP A 226 12.34 6.48 -24.76
CA ASP A 226 12.89 5.13 -24.80
C ASP A 226 12.28 4.29 -25.94
N ALA A 227 10.99 4.42 -26.17
CA ALA A 227 10.35 3.75 -27.31
C ALA A 227 10.89 4.25 -28.66
N MET A 228 11.24 5.54 -28.75
CA MET A 228 11.83 6.13 -29.97
C MET A 228 13.30 5.76 -30.12
N SER A 229 14.01 5.43 -29.04
CA SER A 229 15.43 5.02 -29.08
C SER A 229 15.62 3.52 -29.34
N LYS A 230 14.57 2.70 -29.29
CA LYS A 230 14.67 1.27 -29.58
C LYS A 230 15.28 1.00 -30.95
N GLY A 231 16.33 0.16 -30.98
CA GLY A 231 17.09 -0.14 -32.19
C GLY A 231 17.95 1.01 -32.70
N LEU A 232 18.30 1.97 -31.87
CA LEU A 232 19.30 2.98 -32.14
C LEU A 232 20.69 2.31 -32.13
N GLU A 233 21.54 2.64 -33.08
CA GLU A 233 22.94 2.19 -33.11
C GLU A 233 23.72 2.88 -31.97
N GLU A 234 24.73 2.19 -31.43
CA GLU A 234 25.55 2.72 -30.35
C GLU A 234 26.23 4.03 -30.77
N GLY A 235 26.06 5.08 -29.98
CA GLY A 235 26.62 6.42 -30.24
C GLY A 235 25.72 7.34 -31.07
N LEU A 236 24.60 6.85 -31.64
CA LEU A 236 23.65 7.69 -32.38
C LEU A 236 22.67 8.38 -31.43
N THR A 237 22.33 9.64 -31.69
CA THR A 237 21.29 10.37 -30.93
C THR A 237 19.91 10.26 -31.60
N LEU A 238 18.85 10.57 -30.84
CA LEU A 238 17.49 10.64 -31.41
C LEU A 238 17.40 11.74 -32.48
N GLU A 239 18.10 12.85 -32.31
CA GLU A 239 18.15 13.94 -33.25
C GLU A 239 18.80 13.53 -34.58
N GLU A 240 19.87 12.77 -34.53
CA GLU A 240 20.53 12.25 -35.75
C GLU A 240 19.66 11.21 -36.44
N ARG A 241 19.00 10.32 -35.72
CA ARG A 241 18.06 9.32 -36.27
C ARG A 241 16.90 9.98 -37.00
N TYR A 242 16.35 11.06 -36.44
CA TYR A 242 15.16 11.73 -36.99
C TYR A 242 15.47 13.10 -37.62
N LYS A 243 16.72 13.32 -38.07
CA LYS A 243 17.18 14.60 -38.64
C LYS A 243 16.31 15.13 -39.78
N ASP A 244 15.70 14.25 -40.56
CA ASP A 244 14.86 14.56 -41.71
C ASP A 244 13.34 14.53 -41.36
N ASP A 245 12.97 14.34 -40.09
CA ASP A 245 11.60 14.31 -39.60
C ASP A 245 11.37 15.43 -38.58
N GLU A 246 10.99 16.61 -39.05
CA GLU A 246 10.78 17.82 -38.24
C GLU A 246 9.72 17.59 -37.15
N ASN A 247 8.66 16.79 -37.39
CA ASN A 247 7.62 16.56 -36.41
C ASN A 247 8.13 15.70 -35.26
N ARG A 248 8.96 14.71 -35.53
CA ARG A 248 9.60 13.88 -34.49
C ARG A 248 10.62 14.70 -33.70
N LEU A 249 11.42 15.54 -34.35
CA LEU A 249 12.35 16.43 -33.63
C LEU A 249 11.61 17.38 -32.69
N LYS A 250 10.51 18.00 -33.12
CA LYS A 250 9.65 18.84 -32.27
C LYS A 250 9.07 18.05 -31.10
N LEU A 251 8.64 16.79 -31.34
CA LEU A 251 8.13 15.92 -30.25
C LEU A 251 9.23 15.61 -29.23
N ILE A 252 10.43 15.24 -29.68
CA ILE A 252 11.57 14.93 -28.80
C ILE A 252 11.90 16.14 -27.92
N SER A 253 12.03 17.33 -28.53
CA SER A 253 12.31 18.58 -27.81
C SER A 253 11.24 18.87 -26.75
N ARG A 254 9.96 18.76 -27.12
CA ARG A 254 8.84 18.98 -26.20
C ARG A 254 8.83 17.99 -25.04
N LEU A 255 9.09 16.71 -25.28
CA LEU A 255 9.12 15.68 -24.23
C LEU A 255 10.25 15.93 -23.24
N ARG A 256 11.44 16.32 -23.73
CA ARG A 256 12.57 16.68 -22.85
C ARG A 256 12.29 17.93 -22.03
N GLU A 257 11.76 18.98 -22.66
CA GLU A 257 11.38 20.22 -21.96
C GLU A 257 10.31 19.96 -20.88
N GLU A 258 9.28 19.17 -21.20
CA GLU A 258 8.26 18.79 -20.22
C GLU A 258 8.85 18.00 -19.05
N LYS A 259 9.77 17.06 -19.33
CA LYS A 259 10.49 16.30 -18.30
C LYS A 259 11.29 17.22 -17.39
N GLU A 260 12.16 18.07 -17.93
CA GLU A 260 13.01 18.97 -17.15
C GLU A 260 12.17 19.95 -16.33
N THR A 261 11.12 20.51 -16.91
CA THR A 261 10.20 21.42 -16.19
C THR A 261 9.60 20.74 -14.96
N ASN A 262 9.12 19.48 -15.09
CA ASN A 262 8.54 18.75 -13.96
C ASN A 262 9.59 18.36 -12.92
N ILE A 263 10.82 18.00 -13.33
CA ILE A 263 11.95 17.74 -12.43
C ILE A 263 12.27 18.98 -11.61
N ASP A 264 12.37 20.16 -12.25
CA ASP A 264 12.70 21.41 -11.59
C ASP A 264 11.60 21.89 -10.64
N LEU A 265 10.32 21.63 -10.96
CA LEU A 265 9.23 21.88 -10.03
C LEU A 265 9.36 21.03 -8.76
N ILE A 266 9.68 19.72 -8.90
CA ILE A 266 9.85 18.82 -7.76
C ILE A 266 11.07 19.23 -6.90
N LYS A 267 12.22 19.61 -7.53
CA LYS A 267 13.43 20.01 -6.82
C LYS A 267 13.24 21.23 -5.92
N LYS A 268 12.30 22.13 -6.26
CA LYS A 268 11.98 23.34 -5.48
C LYS A 268 11.15 23.05 -4.22
N LEU A 269 10.54 21.86 -4.12
CA LEU A 269 9.74 21.46 -2.98
C LEU A 269 10.62 20.73 -1.96
N LYS A 270 10.35 20.95 -0.66
CA LYS A 270 11.07 20.26 0.42
C LYS A 270 10.42 18.91 0.74
N ASN A 271 9.16 18.94 1.09
CA ASN A 271 8.39 17.74 1.46
C ASN A 271 7.48 17.34 0.30
N THR A 272 7.68 16.13 -0.22
CA THR A 272 6.92 15.62 -1.36
C THR A 272 6.55 14.16 -1.17
N TYR A 273 5.44 13.76 -1.75
CA TYR A 273 5.09 12.35 -1.92
C TYR A 273 4.49 12.07 -3.28
N TYR A 274 4.65 10.83 -3.73
CA TYR A 274 3.89 10.31 -4.87
C TYR A 274 3.60 8.83 -4.70
N LEU A 275 2.48 8.40 -5.27
CA LEU A 275 2.04 7.01 -5.30
C LEU A 275 2.30 6.42 -6.67
N GLU A 276 2.97 5.27 -6.70
CA GLU A 276 3.16 4.44 -7.88
C GLU A 276 2.44 3.10 -7.69
N PRO A 277 1.26 2.89 -8.28
CA PRO A 277 0.61 1.59 -8.24
C PRO A 277 1.27 0.64 -9.23
N ILE A 278 1.77 -0.47 -8.72
CA ILE A 278 2.41 -1.54 -9.48
C ILE A 278 1.38 -2.65 -9.71
N PRO A 279 0.99 -2.97 -10.95
CA PRO A 279 0.12 -4.10 -11.23
C PRO A 279 0.86 -5.41 -10.97
N LEU A 280 0.34 -6.23 -10.06
CA LEU A 280 0.87 -7.56 -9.78
C LEU A 280 0.35 -8.54 -10.84
N ASN A 281 1.17 -8.86 -11.80
CA ASN A 281 0.87 -9.75 -12.93
C ASN A 281 2.12 -10.53 -13.35
N GLU A 282 2.00 -11.44 -14.29
CA GLU A 282 3.04 -12.34 -14.82
C GLU A 282 4.34 -11.65 -15.31
N LYS A 283 4.38 -10.32 -15.40
CA LYS A 283 5.57 -9.55 -15.78
C LYS A 283 6.46 -9.15 -14.60
N ILE A 284 5.96 -9.35 -13.39
CA ILE A 284 6.74 -9.15 -12.16
C ILE A 284 7.45 -10.46 -11.88
N GLU A 285 8.75 -10.41 -11.75
CA GLU A 285 9.53 -11.57 -11.35
C GLU A 285 9.20 -11.94 -9.89
N ASP A 286 8.97 -13.23 -9.65
CA ASP A 286 8.75 -13.74 -8.31
C ASP A 286 10.07 -13.70 -7.51
N THR A 287 9.98 -13.34 -6.25
CA THR A 287 11.07 -13.53 -5.31
C THR A 287 11.20 -15.04 -5.03
N PRO A 288 12.37 -15.68 -5.28
CA PRO A 288 12.50 -17.14 -5.18
C PRO A 288 12.08 -17.72 -3.83
N GLU A 289 12.38 -17.03 -2.74
CA GLU A 289 12.05 -17.45 -1.39
C GLU A 289 10.53 -17.45 -1.16
N VAL A 290 9.82 -16.44 -1.66
CA VAL A 290 8.34 -16.37 -1.58
C VAL A 290 7.70 -17.37 -2.53
N ALA A 291 8.24 -17.52 -3.76
CA ALA A 291 7.76 -18.50 -4.73
C ALA A 291 7.80 -19.93 -4.18
N GLU A 292 8.86 -20.29 -3.43
CA GLU A 292 8.99 -21.60 -2.77
C GLU A 292 7.90 -21.82 -1.71
N ILE A 293 7.54 -20.78 -0.93
CA ILE A 293 6.48 -20.85 0.10
C ILE A 293 5.10 -21.11 -0.53
N VAL A 294 4.81 -20.47 -1.66
CA VAL A 294 3.47 -20.49 -2.27
C VAL A 294 3.30 -21.55 -3.36
N LYS A 295 4.36 -22.24 -3.78
CA LYS A 295 4.37 -23.14 -4.96
C LYS A 295 3.28 -24.20 -4.97
N ASP A 296 2.98 -24.79 -3.81
CA ASP A 296 2.01 -25.88 -3.69
C ASP A 296 0.56 -25.38 -3.71
N TYR A 297 0.37 -24.06 -3.58
CA TYR A 297 -0.92 -23.38 -3.52
C TYR A 297 -1.22 -22.55 -4.76
N MET A 298 -0.23 -22.37 -5.62
CA MET A 298 -0.47 -21.75 -6.93
C MET A 298 -1.42 -22.62 -7.75
N PRO A 299 -2.41 -22.03 -8.45
CA PRO A 299 -3.22 -22.77 -9.42
C PRO A 299 -2.26 -23.41 -10.40
N LYS A 300 -2.27 -24.76 -10.49
CA LYS A 300 -1.51 -25.45 -11.55
C LYS A 300 -1.88 -24.80 -12.87
N GLU A 301 -0.87 -24.30 -13.59
CA GLU A 301 -1.09 -23.74 -14.92
C GLU A 301 -1.99 -24.70 -15.71
N LYS A 302 -3.13 -24.20 -16.18
CA LYS A 302 -3.93 -24.94 -17.15
C LYS A 302 -3.01 -25.09 -18.35
N THR A 303 -2.42 -26.27 -18.52
CA THR A 303 -1.73 -26.63 -19.74
C THR A 303 -2.69 -26.31 -20.88
N LYS A 304 -2.34 -25.28 -21.67
CA LYS A 304 -3.11 -24.92 -22.85
C LYS A 304 -3.21 -26.16 -23.71
N ASP A 305 -4.43 -26.66 -23.85
CA ASP A 305 -4.70 -27.81 -24.71
C ASP A 305 -4.18 -27.45 -26.11
N PRO A 306 -3.33 -28.28 -26.76
CA PRO A 306 -2.77 -27.97 -28.07
C PRO A 306 -3.81 -27.82 -29.20
N LYS A 307 -5.12 -27.99 -28.87
CA LYS A 307 -6.25 -27.95 -29.82
C LYS A 307 -6.90 -26.56 -29.98
N ASP A 308 -6.45 -25.55 -29.24
CA ASP A 308 -6.95 -24.17 -29.42
C ASP A 308 -6.01 -23.29 -30.26
N LYS A 309 -5.55 -23.85 -31.38
CA LYS A 309 -4.90 -23.10 -32.47
C LYS A 309 -5.78 -23.03 -33.69
#